data_08ca23951b1890409dda8bea002b0fcc
#
_entry.id   08ca23951b1890409dda8bea002b0fcc
#
_cell.length_a   1.000
_cell.length_b   1.000
_cell.length_c   1.000
_cell.angle_alpha   90.00
_cell.angle_beta   90.00
_cell.angle_gamma   90.00
#
_symmetry.space_group_name_H-M   'P 1'
#
loop_
_entity.id
_entity.type
_entity.pdbx_description
1 polymer ?
#
loop_
_entity_poly.entity_id
_entity_poly.type
_entity_poly.pdbx_seq_one_letter_code
_entity_poly.pdbx_strand_id
1 'polypeptide(L)'
;CALGLVPENQIFLGLADSTVVLFGGMFVVGAAMFYTGLAQKIGGGVVRMFGKGENSLMFGIMIIAALMSAVLSNTGTTACLIPVVMGICANAKISASRELMPLAFAAGLGGTITLIGTPPNILANVALKAAGMPELQFGFFEYAWIGIPITIAGIVYMMFIGKYLLPEDSGTLNLEIDEEILENETSTQKQIICGIIMVGVIGSMATGIVPLEIAAVVGAVIAVLTGCLTEKQAYNSIDWVTIFLFAGMIPVATAMNTSGAGKLIAEATVKMLGGDPSPYMVTAVLFGLAVVLTQFMSNTASKALLCPVGIALSAQMGASPKAVLMAILIASSCAFASPVGTPPNTLVLGPGGYKFMDYLKAGTGLVAVCLIVSIIVIPIVWPFFPVSA
;
A
#
# COMPACT_ATOMS: atom_id res chain seq x y z
N CYS A 1 -29.64 7.75 0.61
CA CYS A 1 -30.94 7.91 -0.03
C CYS A 1 -32.07 8.08 0.95
N ALA A 2 -32.33 7.13 1.86
CA ALA A 2 -33.46 7.21 2.80
C ALA A 2 -33.51 8.54 3.60
N LEU A 3 -32.37 9.19 3.81
CA LEU A 3 -32.25 10.49 4.47
C LEU A 3 -32.14 11.69 3.49
N GLY A 4 -32.29 11.45 2.17
CA GLY A 4 -32.16 12.51 1.16
C GLY A 4 -30.76 13.07 0.95
N LEU A 5 -29.72 12.50 1.56
CA LEU A 5 -28.34 13.01 1.52
C LEU A 5 -27.61 12.72 0.20
N VAL A 6 -28.03 11.67 -0.49
CA VAL A 6 -27.46 11.25 -1.78
C VAL A 6 -28.61 10.96 -2.74
N PRO A 7 -28.62 11.53 -3.96
CA PRO A 7 -29.58 11.19 -4.99
C PRO A 7 -29.57 9.70 -5.35
N GLU A 8 -30.71 9.10 -5.62
CA GLU A 8 -30.81 7.65 -5.91
C GLU A 8 -29.98 7.22 -7.12
N ASN A 9 -29.91 8.04 -8.15
CA ASN A 9 -29.12 7.80 -9.35
C ASN A 9 -27.60 7.88 -9.13
N GLN A 10 -27.14 8.35 -7.96
CA GLN A 10 -25.73 8.48 -7.65
C GLN A 10 -25.19 7.36 -6.75
N ILE A 11 -26.04 6.50 -6.19
CA ILE A 11 -25.61 5.46 -5.24
C ILE A 11 -24.63 4.48 -5.88
N PHE A 12 -24.90 4.05 -7.11
CA PHE A 12 -24.14 3.04 -7.81
C PHE A 12 -23.10 3.63 -8.78
N LEU A 13 -23.01 4.96 -8.92
CA LEU A 13 -22.01 5.60 -9.78
C LEU A 13 -20.59 5.28 -9.34
N GLY A 14 -20.37 4.98 -8.06
CA GLY A 14 -19.09 4.55 -7.56
C GLY A 14 -18.55 3.28 -8.22
N LEU A 15 -19.40 2.36 -8.66
CA LEU A 15 -18.95 1.15 -9.38
C LEU A 15 -18.39 1.47 -10.78
N ALA A 16 -18.86 2.55 -11.39
CA ALA A 16 -18.39 3.02 -12.70
C ALA A 16 -17.30 4.10 -12.59
N ASP A 17 -16.82 4.40 -11.38
CA ASP A 17 -15.75 5.38 -11.20
C ASP A 17 -14.45 4.87 -11.82
N SER A 18 -13.75 5.76 -12.53
CA SER A 18 -12.47 5.43 -13.20
C SER A 18 -11.45 4.79 -12.27
N THR A 19 -11.45 5.21 -11.03
CA THR A 19 -10.57 4.70 -9.97
C THR A 19 -10.85 3.24 -9.62
N VAL A 20 -12.14 2.87 -9.51
CA VAL A 20 -12.57 1.51 -9.22
C VAL A 20 -12.23 0.58 -10.39
N VAL A 21 -12.46 1.06 -11.62
CA VAL A 21 -12.10 0.35 -12.85
C VAL A 21 -10.58 0.14 -12.95
N LEU A 22 -9.79 1.17 -12.62
CA LEU A 22 -8.33 1.07 -12.57
C LEU A 22 -7.87 -0.10 -11.69
N PHE A 23 -8.42 -0.23 -10.47
CA PHE A 23 -8.02 -1.31 -9.58
C PHE A 23 -8.44 -2.68 -10.05
N GLY A 24 -9.65 -2.81 -10.59
CA GLY A 24 -10.08 -4.06 -11.20
C GLY A 24 -9.06 -4.55 -12.23
N GLY A 25 -8.62 -3.66 -13.13
CA GLY A 25 -7.59 -3.97 -14.10
C GLY A 25 -6.22 -4.29 -13.48
N MET A 26 -5.78 -3.49 -12.51
CA MET A 26 -4.46 -3.69 -11.87
C MET A 26 -4.37 -4.95 -11.03
N PHE A 27 -5.46 -5.40 -10.39
CA PHE A 27 -5.48 -6.70 -9.72
C PHE A 27 -5.20 -7.84 -10.70
N VAL A 28 -5.78 -7.80 -11.89
CA VAL A 28 -5.57 -8.82 -12.93
C VAL A 28 -4.15 -8.75 -13.49
N VAL A 29 -3.66 -7.56 -13.83
CA VAL A 29 -2.28 -7.38 -14.34
C VAL A 29 -1.25 -7.82 -13.30
N GLY A 30 -1.44 -7.45 -12.04
CA GLY A 30 -0.58 -7.89 -10.95
C GLY A 30 -0.60 -9.41 -10.75
N ALA A 31 -1.78 -10.02 -10.80
CA ALA A 31 -1.93 -11.46 -10.70
C ALA A 31 -1.24 -12.22 -11.83
N ALA A 32 -1.24 -11.69 -13.05
CA ALA A 32 -0.53 -12.29 -14.17
C ALA A 32 0.96 -12.52 -13.87
N MET A 33 1.61 -11.60 -13.13
CA MET A 33 3.00 -11.77 -12.71
C MET A 33 3.21 -12.94 -11.76
N PHE A 34 2.22 -13.23 -10.91
CA PHE A 34 2.29 -14.38 -9.99
C PHE A 34 1.99 -15.69 -10.72
N TYR A 35 0.92 -15.73 -11.53
CA TYR A 35 0.53 -16.93 -12.26
C TYR A 35 1.54 -17.35 -13.34
N THR A 36 2.29 -16.42 -13.91
CA THR A 36 3.38 -16.74 -14.85
C THR A 36 4.71 -17.08 -14.18
N GLY A 37 4.81 -16.93 -12.86
CA GLY A 37 6.05 -17.12 -12.12
C GLY A 37 7.10 -16.02 -12.34
N LEU A 38 6.76 -14.94 -13.07
CA LEU A 38 7.69 -13.84 -13.33
C LEU A 38 8.13 -13.15 -12.05
N ALA A 39 7.18 -12.93 -11.12
CA ALA A 39 7.46 -12.30 -9.83
C ALA A 39 8.45 -13.13 -9.00
N GLN A 40 8.26 -14.47 -8.96
CA GLN A 40 9.17 -15.41 -8.27
C GLN A 40 10.56 -15.41 -8.90
N LYS A 41 10.63 -15.40 -10.23
CA LYS A 41 11.90 -15.38 -10.96
C LYS A 41 12.70 -14.11 -10.71
N ILE A 42 12.05 -12.94 -10.77
CA ILE A 42 12.68 -11.64 -10.49
C ILE A 42 13.13 -11.60 -9.03
N GLY A 43 12.22 -11.88 -8.10
CA GLY A 43 12.49 -11.87 -6.67
C GLY A 43 13.61 -12.83 -6.28
N GLY A 44 13.52 -14.08 -6.71
CA GLY A 44 14.52 -15.10 -6.44
C GLY A 44 15.90 -14.81 -7.05
N GLY A 45 15.94 -14.22 -8.25
CA GLY A 45 17.17 -13.80 -8.88
C GLY A 45 17.92 -12.75 -8.05
N VAL A 46 17.23 -11.70 -7.61
CA VAL A 46 17.82 -10.62 -6.81
C VAL A 46 18.23 -11.14 -5.43
N VAL A 47 17.37 -11.87 -4.74
CA VAL A 47 17.68 -12.38 -3.39
C VAL A 47 18.94 -13.28 -3.41
N ARG A 48 19.09 -14.14 -4.44
CA ARG A 48 20.29 -14.99 -4.61
C ARG A 48 21.57 -14.20 -4.80
N MET A 49 21.52 -12.99 -5.37
CA MET A 49 22.71 -12.13 -5.54
C MET A 49 23.28 -11.64 -4.20
N PHE A 50 22.42 -11.49 -3.18
CA PHE A 50 22.77 -11.00 -1.85
C PHE A 50 23.03 -12.11 -0.82
N GLY A 51 22.84 -13.38 -1.17
CA GLY A 51 22.60 -14.52 -0.30
C GLY A 51 23.77 -15.15 0.46
N LYS A 52 24.84 -14.41 0.88
CA LYS A 52 25.95 -15.02 1.65
C LYS A 52 26.09 -14.56 3.10
N GLY A 53 25.26 -13.68 3.58
CA GLY A 53 25.30 -13.21 4.97
C GLY A 53 23.95 -12.61 5.37
N GLU A 54 23.57 -12.77 6.64
CA GLU A 54 22.29 -12.32 7.19
C GLU A 54 21.98 -10.86 6.83
N ASN A 55 22.88 -9.94 7.11
CA ASN A 55 22.66 -8.52 6.79
C ASN A 55 22.54 -8.25 5.29
N SER A 56 23.32 -8.94 4.46
CA SER A 56 23.26 -8.79 3.01
C SER A 56 21.96 -9.36 2.45
N LEU A 57 21.53 -10.50 2.99
CA LEU A 57 20.30 -11.14 2.63
C LEU A 57 19.10 -10.26 3.00
N MET A 58 19.03 -9.76 4.24
CA MET A 58 17.99 -8.84 4.70
C MET A 58 17.90 -7.60 3.80
N PHE A 59 19.04 -6.97 3.49
CA PHE A 59 19.09 -5.81 2.61
C PHE A 59 18.52 -6.12 1.21
N GLY A 60 18.95 -7.22 0.61
CA GLY A 60 18.46 -7.67 -0.70
C GLY A 60 16.98 -7.98 -0.71
N ILE A 61 16.49 -8.69 0.32
CA ILE A 61 15.06 -9.00 0.50
C ILE A 61 14.24 -7.72 0.62
N MET A 62 14.68 -6.77 1.45
CA MET A 62 13.94 -5.51 1.65
C MET A 62 13.90 -4.66 0.40
N ILE A 63 14.99 -4.54 -0.35
CA ILE A 63 15.01 -3.81 -1.61
C ILE A 63 14.05 -4.43 -2.62
N ILE A 64 14.16 -5.74 -2.86
CA ILE A 64 13.32 -6.38 -3.88
C ILE A 64 11.84 -6.37 -3.48
N ALA A 65 11.55 -6.60 -2.20
CA ALA A 65 10.18 -6.53 -1.70
C ALA A 65 9.58 -5.13 -1.89
N ALA A 66 10.33 -4.08 -1.58
CA ALA A 66 9.88 -2.71 -1.78
C ALA A 66 9.66 -2.37 -3.26
N LEU A 67 10.61 -2.74 -4.14
CA LEU A 67 10.49 -2.48 -5.58
C LEU A 67 9.32 -3.25 -6.22
N MET A 68 9.16 -4.52 -5.86
CA MET A 68 8.03 -5.32 -6.34
C MET A 68 6.71 -4.75 -5.82
N SER A 69 6.64 -4.41 -4.55
CA SER A 69 5.43 -3.89 -3.91
C SER A 69 5.04 -2.49 -4.38
N ALA A 70 5.97 -1.73 -4.96
CA ALA A 70 5.65 -0.45 -5.58
C ALA A 70 4.71 -0.58 -6.79
N VAL A 71 4.67 -1.74 -7.43
CA VAL A 71 3.85 -2.00 -8.64
C VAL A 71 2.92 -3.20 -8.49
N LEU A 72 3.17 -4.06 -7.50
CA LEU A 72 2.35 -5.22 -7.18
C LEU A 72 1.70 -5.01 -5.80
N SER A 73 0.69 -5.81 -5.46
CA SER A 73 0.12 -5.74 -4.11
C SER A 73 1.13 -6.18 -3.04
N ASN A 74 1.10 -5.53 -1.87
CA ASN A 74 1.96 -5.88 -0.73
C ASN A 74 1.79 -7.36 -0.34
N THR A 75 0.54 -7.83 -0.32
CA THR A 75 0.17 -9.21 0.01
C THR A 75 0.77 -10.20 -0.99
N GLY A 76 0.58 -9.95 -2.28
CA GLY A 76 1.11 -10.82 -3.34
C GLY A 76 2.64 -10.86 -3.33
N THR A 77 3.29 -9.71 -3.19
CA THR A 77 4.75 -9.62 -3.08
C THR A 77 5.27 -10.46 -1.89
N THR A 78 4.65 -10.31 -0.73
CA THR A 78 5.05 -11.06 0.48
C THR A 78 4.82 -12.56 0.30
N ALA A 79 3.64 -12.97 -0.15
CA ALA A 79 3.30 -14.38 -0.38
C ALA A 79 4.26 -15.05 -1.38
N CYS A 80 4.61 -14.34 -2.45
CA CYS A 80 5.53 -14.82 -3.48
C CYS A 80 6.96 -15.01 -2.95
N LEU A 81 7.43 -14.10 -2.09
CA LEU A 81 8.82 -14.11 -1.63
C LEU A 81 9.04 -15.00 -0.39
N ILE A 82 8.01 -15.31 0.40
CA ILE A 82 8.14 -16.19 1.58
C ILE A 82 8.85 -17.51 1.25
N PRO A 83 8.40 -18.34 0.29
CA PRO A 83 9.05 -19.61 0.01
C PRO A 83 10.48 -19.45 -0.51
N VAL A 84 10.74 -18.41 -1.30
CA VAL A 84 12.08 -18.10 -1.81
C VAL A 84 13.03 -17.74 -0.67
N VAL A 85 12.60 -16.87 0.25
CA VAL A 85 13.39 -16.45 1.41
C VAL A 85 13.63 -17.63 2.34
N MET A 86 12.62 -18.42 2.64
CA MET A 86 12.75 -19.62 3.48
C MET A 86 13.73 -20.64 2.88
N GLY A 87 13.65 -20.90 1.58
CA GLY A 87 14.58 -21.80 0.89
C GLY A 87 16.02 -21.31 0.95
N ILE A 88 16.26 -20.00 0.80
CA ILE A 88 17.61 -19.41 0.91
C ILE A 88 18.10 -19.45 2.36
N CYS A 89 17.26 -19.12 3.33
CA CYS A 89 17.57 -19.18 4.76
C CYS A 89 17.98 -20.60 5.17
N ALA A 90 17.23 -21.62 4.74
CA ALA A 90 17.54 -23.03 5.00
C ALA A 90 18.91 -23.42 4.44
N ASN A 91 19.20 -23.05 3.18
CA ASN A 91 20.49 -23.34 2.54
C ASN A 91 21.66 -22.59 3.17
N ALA A 92 21.43 -21.34 3.59
CA ALA A 92 22.45 -20.48 4.21
C ALA A 92 22.60 -20.70 5.73
N LYS A 93 21.73 -21.52 6.35
CA LYS A 93 21.63 -21.73 7.80
C LYS A 93 21.37 -20.43 8.57
N ILE A 94 20.55 -19.54 8.00
CA ILE A 94 20.10 -18.29 8.59
C ILE A 94 18.68 -18.49 9.12
N SER A 95 18.34 -17.89 10.26
CA SER A 95 16.98 -17.96 10.81
C SER A 95 15.98 -17.21 9.92
N ALA A 96 14.94 -17.90 9.44
CA ALA A 96 13.87 -17.27 8.66
C ALA A 96 13.13 -16.18 9.44
N SER A 97 13.07 -16.29 10.77
CA SER A 97 12.49 -15.28 11.66
C SER A 97 13.19 -13.92 11.59
N ARG A 98 14.44 -13.86 11.15
CA ARG A 98 15.16 -12.61 10.99
C ARG A 98 14.92 -11.94 9.65
N GLU A 99 14.38 -12.67 8.68
CA GLU A 99 14.23 -12.21 7.29
C GLU A 99 12.76 -11.96 6.89
N LEU A 100 11.81 -12.72 7.45
CA LEU A 100 10.42 -12.66 7.01
C LEU A 100 9.68 -11.40 7.50
N MET A 101 9.93 -10.89 8.72
CA MET A 101 9.33 -9.64 9.17
C MET A 101 9.89 -8.43 8.39
N PRO A 102 11.21 -8.30 8.15
CA PRO A 102 11.77 -7.31 7.22
C PRO A 102 11.15 -7.36 5.83
N LEU A 103 10.91 -8.56 5.28
CA LEU A 103 10.19 -8.75 4.02
C LEU A 103 8.81 -8.10 4.04
N ALA A 104 7.98 -8.42 5.05
CA ALA A 104 6.63 -7.89 5.17
C ALA A 104 6.63 -6.36 5.35
N PHE A 105 7.53 -5.85 6.18
CA PHE A 105 7.66 -4.40 6.40
C PHE A 105 8.12 -3.67 5.14
N ALA A 106 9.08 -4.22 4.40
CA ALA A 106 9.55 -3.64 3.15
C ALA A 106 8.46 -3.65 2.07
N ALA A 107 7.64 -4.70 1.99
CA ALA A 107 6.48 -4.73 1.11
C ALA A 107 5.47 -3.62 1.49
N GLY A 108 5.20 -3.42 2.77
CA GLY A 108 4.34 -2.32 3.26
C GLY A 108 4.88 -0.94 2.90
N LEU A 109 6.18 -0.72 3.09
CA LEU A 109 6.86 0.53 2.74
C LEU A 109 6.87 0.76 1.22
N GLY A 110 7.22 -0.26 0.44
CA GLY A 110 7.24 -0.20 -1.02
C GLY A 110 5.89 0.15 -1.64
N GLY A 111 4.80 -0.34 -1.04
CA GLY A 111 3.44 0.01 -1.45
C GLY A 111 3.10 1.51 -1.33
N THR A 112 3.91 2.30 -0.65
CA THR A 112 3.76 3.76 -0.55
C THR A 112 4.47 4.54 -1.66
N ILE A 113 5.24 3.87 -2.55
CA ILE A 113 6.06 4.55 -3.57
C ILE A 113 5.23 5.01 -4.77
N THR A 114 4.17 4.30 -5.10
CA THR A 114 3.32 4.65 -6.25
C THR A 114 1.84 4.69 -5.86
N LEU A 115 1.04 5.30 -6.71
CA LEU A 115 -0.42 5.36 -6.56
C LEU A 115 -1.05 3.95 -6.48
N ILE A 116 -0.52 2.99 -7.23
CA ILE A 116 -1.05 1.61 -7.35
C ILE A 116 -0.36 0.59 -6.44
N GLY A 117 0.74 0.95 -5.78
CA GLY A 117 1.51 0.02 -4.95
C GLY A 117 0.68 -0.60 -3.82
N THR A 118 -0.26 0.15 -3.28
CA THR A 118 -1.31 -0.41 -2.41
C THR A 118 -2.66 0.18 -2.79
N PRO A 119 -3.70 -0.66 -2.96
CA PRO A 119 -5.03 -0.22 -3.39
C PRO A 119 -5.57 1.01 -2.63
N PRO A 120 -5.45 1.09 -1.29
CA PRO A 120 -5.98 2.22 -0.54
C PRO A 120 -5.37 3.60 -0.85
N ASN A 121 -4.26 3.71 -1.56
CA ASN A 121 -3.65 5.02 -1.87
C ASN A 121 -4.58 5.92 -2.68
N ILE A 122 -5.37 5.34 -3.57
CA ILE A 122 -6.31 6.08 -4.42
C ILE A 122 -7.49 6.68 -3.66
N LEU A 123 -7.78 6.23 -2.43
CA LEU A 123 -8.90 6.79 -1.66
C LEU A 123 -8.81 8.31 -1.46
N ALA A 124 -7.60 8.87 -1.43
CA ALA A 124 -7.45 10.32 -1.41
C ALA A 124 -7.96 10.97 -2.70
N ASN A 125 -7.68 10.38 -3.87
CA ASN A 125 -8.17 10.89 -5.14
C ASN A 125 -9.69 10.79 -5.23
N VAL A 126 -10.26 9.68 -4.75
CA VAL A 126 -11.73 9.52 -4.65
C VAL A 126 -12.33 10.60 -3.74
N ALA A 127 -11.74 10.84 -2.57
CA ALA A 127 -12.22 11.83 -1.63
C ALA A 127 -12.10 13.27 -2.18
N LEU A 128 -10.99 13.59 -2.83
CA LEU A 128 -10.77 14.91 -3.49
C LEU A 128 -11.79 15.13 -4.60
N LYS A 129 -12.03 14.14 -5.45
CA LYS A 129 -13.03 14.21 -6.52
C LYS A 129 -14.44 14.43 -5.95
N ALA A 130 -14.81 13.68 -4.91
CA ALA A 130 -16.10 13.82 -4.23
C ALA A 130 -16.27 15.17 -3.51
N ALA A 131 -15.16 15.79 -3.09
CA ALA A 131 -15.12 17.14 -2.52
C ALA A 131 -15.13 18.27 -3.56
N GLY A 132 -15.18 17.94 -4.86
CA GLY A 132 -15.19 18.95 -5.95
C GLY A 132 -13.81 19.52 -6.25
N MET A 133 -12.73 18.84 -5.90
CA MET A 133 -11.33 19.27 -6.11
C MET A 133 -10.55 18.26 -6.97
N PRO A 134 -11.02 17.91 -8.19
CA PRO A 134 -10.37 16.89 -9.03
C PRO A 134 -8.96 17.32 -9.49
N GLU A 135 -8.68 18.62 -9.54
CA GLU A 135 -7.38 19.19 -9.92
C GLU A 135 -6.28 18.95 -8.87
N LEU A 136 -6.66 18.63 -7.63
CA LEU A 136 -5.74 18.33 -6.54
C LEU A 136 -5.43 16.82 -6.42
N GLN A 137 -5.93 15.99 -7.32
CA GLN A 137 -5.65 14.56 -7.30
C GLN A 137 -4.14 14.29 -7.42
N PHE A 138 -3.71 13.21 -6.74
CA PHE A 138 -2.33 12.77 -6.78
C PHE A 138 -2.01 12.04 -8.08
N GLY A 139 -0.87 12.38 -8.68
CA GLY A 139 -0.34 11.68 -9.85
C GLY A 139 0.26 10.32 -9.51
N PHE A 140 0.54 9.52 -10.56
CA PHE A 140 1.02 8.14 -10.42
C PHE A 140 2.31 8.01 -9.58
N PHE A 141 3.32 8.83 -9.87
CA PHE A 141 4.60 8.86 -9.16
C PHE A 141 4.71 9.94 -8.08
N GLU A 142 3.65 10.69 -7.82
CA GLU A 142 3.69 11.75 -6.81
C GLU A 142 3.97 11.18 -5.41
N TYR A 143 3.55 9.97 -5.16
CA TYR A 143 3.83 9.22 -3.93
C TYR A 143 5.31 8.92 -3.73
N ALA A 144 6.11 8.82 -4.79
CA ALA A 144 7.53 8.50 -4.72
C ALA A 144 8.32 9.54 -3.90
N TRP A 145 7.89 10.80 -3.90
CA TRP A 145 8.54 11.87 -3.13
C TRP A 145 8.60 11.61 -1.63
N ILE A 146 7.64 10.90 -1.09
CA ILE A 146 7.62 10.51 0.32
C ILE A 146 7.88 9.00 0.49
N GLY A 147 7.39 8.17 -0.41
CA GLY A 147 7.50 6.71 -0.33
C GLY A 147 8.94 6.23 -0.42
N ILE A 148 9.78 6.83 -1.29
CA ILE A 148 11.20 6.48 -1.40
C ILE A 148 11.96 6.86 -0.12
N PRO A 149 11.90 8.10 0.40
CA PRO A 149 12.53 8.46 1.67
C PRO A 149 12.13 7.57 2.84
N ILE A 150 10.85 7.26 2.97
CA ILE A 150 10.34 6.38 4.04
C ILE A 150 10.88 4.95 3.87
N THR A 151 10.90 4.43 2.64
CA THR A 151 11.42 3.09 2.35
C THR A 151 12.90 3.00 2.69
N ILE A 152 13.71 3.98 2.27
CA ILE A 152 15.13 4.03 2.59
C ILE A 152 15.33 4.11 4.11
N ALA A 153 14.65 5.01 4.79
CA ALA A 153 14.75 5.16 6.24
C ALA A 153 14.30 3.88 6.98
N GLY A 154 13.26 3.21 6.49
CA GLY A 154 12.79 1.94 7.04
C GLY A 154 13.79 0.79 6.86
N ILE A 155 14.43 0.71 5.68
CA ILE A 155 15.52 -0.26 5.44
C ILE A 155 16.68 0.01 6.39
N VAL A 156 17.12 1.27 6.50
CA VAL A 156 18.19 1.67 7.42
C VAL A 156 17.82 1.33 8.87
N TYR A 157 16.58 1.64 9.29
CA TYR A 157 16.12 1.28 10.63
C TYR A 157 16.19 -0.23 10.87
N MET A 158 15.69 -1.06 9.95
CA MET A 158 15.74 -2.51 10.10
C MET A 158 17.14 -3.05 10.13
N MET A 159 18.04 -2.54 9.30
CA MET A 159 19.44 -2.97 9.23
C MET A 159 20.25 -2.65 10.51
N PHE A 160 19.97 -1.52 11.15
CA PHE A 160 20.81 -1.03 12.28
C PHE A 160 20.13 -1.19 13.65
N ILE A 161 18.81 -1.19 13.72
CA ILE A 161 18.06 -1.23 14.98
C ILE A 161 17.07 -2.40 14.98
N GLY A 162 16.21 -2.49 13.99
CA GLY A 162 15.08 -3.43 13.95
C GLY A 162 15.50 -4.88 14.05
N LYS A 163 16.61 -5.27 13.41
CA LYS A 163 17.12 -6.64 13.45
C LYS A 163 17.43 -7.15 14.87
N TYR A 164 17.82 -6.28 15.80
CA TYR A 164 18.08 -6.67 17.19
C TYR A 164 16.82 -6.83 18.03
N LEU A 165 15.68 -6.41 17.51
CA LEU A 165 14.38 -6.55 18.14
C LEU A 165 13.62 -7.78 17.64
N LEU A 166 14.15 -8.46 16.62
CA LEU A 166 13.59 -9.70 16.08
C LEU A 166 14.02 -10.91 16.93
N PRO A 167 13.17 -11.94 17.05
CA PRO A 167 13.53 -13.17 17.75
C PRO A 167 14.68 -13.89 17.03
N GLU A 168 15.63 -14.43 17.82
CA GLU A 168 16.80 -15.13 17.27
C GLU A 168 16.45 -16.50 16.72
N ASP A 169 15.50 -17.18 17.36
CA ASP A 169 15.04 -18.51 16.96
C ASP A 169 13.60 -18.73 17.44
N SER A 170 12.66 -18.77 16.54
CA SER A 170 11.25 -19.02 16.88
C SER A 170 10.79 -20.41 16.44
N GLY A 171 11.72 -21.38 16.45
CA GLY A 171 11.43 -22.77 16.12
C GLY A 171 11.02 -22.89 14.64
N THR A 172 11.93 -23.36 13.81
CA THR A 172 11.60 -23.72 12.43
C THR A 172 10.41 -24.68 12.44
N LEU A 173 9.22 -24.17 12.16
CA LEU A 173 8.18 -25.01 11.62
C LEU A 173 8.78 -25.57 10.33
N ASN A 174 9.06 -26.88 10.34
CA ASN A 174 9.27 -27.64 9.11
C ASN A 174 7.93 -27.58 8.35
N LEU A 175 7.68 -26.44 7.69
CA LEU A 175 6.70 -26.41 6.63
C LEU A 175 7.35 -27.27 5.55
N GLU A 176 6.80 -28.46 5.34
CA GLU A 176 6.95 -29.16 4.07
C GLU A 176 6.51 -28.10 3.05
N ILE A 177 7.49 -27.46 2.43
CA ILE A 177 7.24 -26.56 1.32
C ILE A 177 6.70 -27.50 0.26
N ASP A 178 5.42 -27.40 -0.05
CA ASP A 178 4.84 -28.12 -1.19
C ASP A 178 5.71 -27.76 -2.38
N GLU A 179 6.56 -28.69 -2.79
CA GLU A 179 7.43 -28.53 -3.97
C GLU A 179 6.60 -28.25 -5.23
N GLU A 180 5.33 -28.62 -5.23
CA GLU A 180 4.34 -28.33 -6.25
C GLU A 180 4.14 -26.82 -6.51
N ILE A 181 4.41 -25.95 -5.51
CA ILE A 181 4.35 -24.47 -5.68
C ILE A 181 5.59 -23.96 -6.42
N LEU A 182 6.72 -24.66 -6.33
CA LEU A 182 7.99 -24.31 -7.01
C LEU A 182 8.11 -24.90 -8.41
N GLU A 183 7.37 -25.96 -8.71
CA GLU A 183 7.45 -26.73 -9.96
C GLU A 183 6.37 -26.43 -10.99
N ASN A 184 5.58 -25.38 -10.86
CA ASN A 184 4.80 -24.96 -12.00
C ASN A 184 5.77 -24.65 -13.14
N GLU A 185 5.80 -25.52 -14.17
CA GLU A 185 6.50 -25.31 -15.45
C GLU A 185 5.99 -24.02 -16.09
N THR A 186 6.48 -22.91 -15.60
CA THR A 186 6.08 -21.59 -16.08
C THR A 186 6.82 -21.33 -17.39
N SER A 187 6.07 -21.34 -18.48
CA SER A 187 6.60 -21.07 -19.81
C SER A 187 7.35 -19.73 -19.84
N THR A 188 8.64 -19.77 -20.18
CA THR A 188 9.47 -18.56 -20.33
C THR A 188 8.83 -17.55 -21.28
N GLN A 189 8.08 -18.02 -22.29
CA GLN A 189 7.35 -17.15 -23.22
C GLN A 189 6.26 -16.35 -22.49
N LYS A 190 5.47 -16.99 -21.61
CA LYS A 190 4.44 -16.30 -20.82
C LYS A 190 5.05 -15.29 -19.86
N GLN A 191 6.21 -15.58 -19.27
CA GLN A 191 6.95 -14.63 -18.42
C GLN A 191 7.38 -13.39 -19.20
N ILE A 192 7.91 -13.56 -20.41
CA ILE A 192 8.33 -12.44 -21.27
C ILE A 192 7.12 -11.60 -21.67
N ILE A 193 6.03 -12.24 -22.12
CA ILE A 193 4.78 -11.55 -22.51
C ILE A 193 4.23 -10.75 -21.31
N CYS A 194 4.15 -11.37 -20.13
CA CYS A 194 3.68 -10.72 -18.92
C CYS A 194 4.57 -9.51 -18.54
N GLY A 195 5.90 -9.66 -18.68
CA GLY A 195 6.84 -8.56 -18.46
C GLY A 195 6.62 -7.38 -19.42
N ILE A 196 6.40 -7.67 -20.70
CA ILE A 196 6.09 -6.63 -21.70
C ILE A 196 4.77 -5.93 -21.37
N ILE A 197 3.73 -6.68 -20.99
CA ILE A 197 2.43 -6.11 -20.59
C ILE A 197 2.61 -5.19 -19.39
N MET A 198 3.31 -5.64 -18.35
CA MET A 198 3.54 -4.85 -17.14
C MET A 198 4.31 -3.56 -17.45
N VAL A 199 5.41 -3.64 -18.20
CA VAL A 199 6.20 -2.46 -18.60
C VAL A 199 5.36 -1.52 -19.46
N GLY A 200 4.56 -2.05 -20.39
CA GLY A 200 3.67 -1.28 -21.24
C GLY A 200 2.59 -0.54 -20.43
N VAL A 201 1.94 -1.21 -19.49
CA VAL A 201 0.92 -0.62 -18.60
C VAL A 201 1.53 0.47 -17.72
N ILE A 202 2.62 0.18 -17.01
CA ILE A 202 3.28 1.15 -16.14
C ILE A 202 3.83 2.32 -16.96
N GLY A 203 4.45 2.06 -18.12
CA GLY A 203 4.96 3.09 -19.01
C GLY A 203 3.87 4.02 -19.54
N SER A 204 2.70 3.46 -19.92
CA SER A 204 1.54 4.25 -20.34
C SER A 204 1.01 5.13 -19.20
N MET A 205 0.91 4.58 -17.99
CA MET A 205 0.48 5.30 -16.80
C MET A 205 1.46 6.41 -16.41
N ALA A 206 2.76 6.13 -16.51
CA ALA A 206 3.82 7.06 -16.16
C ALA A 206 3.91 8.27 -17.11
N THR A 207 3.70 8.01 -18.41
CA THR A 207 3.76 9.06 -19.46
C THR A 207 2.46 9.85 -19.60
N GLY A 208 1.35 9.34 -19.03
CA GLY A 208 0.04 9.97 -19.17
C GLY A 208 -0.54 9.94 -20.60
N ILE A 209 0.06 9.12 -21.50
CA ILE A 209 -0.41 8.97 -22.89
C ILE A 209 -1.83 8.41 -22.95
N VAL A 210 -2.14 7.49 -22.01
CA VAL A 210 -3.43 6.85 -21.88
C VAL A 210 -3.94 7.06 -20.46
N PRO A 211 -5.24 7.31 -20.25
CA PRO A 211 -5.83 7.32 -18.90
C PRO A 211 -5.50 6.05 -18.12
N LEU A 212 -5.24 6.20 -16.82
CA LEU A 212 -4.75 5.10 -15.96
C LEU A 212 -5.66 3.88 -16.00
N GLU A 213 -6.97 4.09 -15.93
CA GLU A 213 -7.99 3.05 -15.96
C GLU A 213 -8.02 2.29 -17.29
N ILE A 214 -7.82 2.99 -18.41
CA ILE A 214 -7.80 2.37 -19.74
C ILE A 214 -6.54 1.52 -19.87
N ALA A 215 -5.38 2.03 -19.47
CA ALA A 215 -4.13 1.26 -19.49
C ALA A 215 -4.24 -0.03 -18.66
N ALA A 216 -4.85 0.04 -17.48
CA ALA A 216 -5.06 -1.11 -16.61
C ALA A 216 -5.99 -2.16 -17.23
N VAL A 217 -7.15 -1.73 -17.76
CA VAL A 217 -8.13 -2.65 -18.38
C VAL A 217 -7.56 -3.29 -19.64
N VAL A 218 -6.92 -2.52 -20.51
CA VAL A 218 -6.29 -3.04 -21.73
C VAL A 218 -5.19 -4.04 -21.37
N GLY A 219 -4.35 -3.72 -20.39
CA GLY A 219 -3.33 -4.66 -19.89
C GLY A 219 -3.94 -5.96 -19.33
N ALA A 220 -5.02 -5.87 -18.56
CA ALA A 220 -5.73 -7.02 -18.04
C ALA A 220 -6.31 -7.91 -19.16
N VAL A 221 -6.96 -7.31 -20.15
CA VAL A 221 -7.52 -8.02 -21.30
C VAL A 221 -6.41 -8.71 -22.11
N ILE A 222 -5.31 -8.02 -22.40
CA ILE A 222 -4.16 -8.60 -23.11
C ILE A 222 -3.57 -9.77 -22.30
N ALA A 223 -3.44 -9.65 -20.98
CA ALA A 223 -2.92 -10.72 -20.13
C ALA A 223 -3.79 -12.00 -20.19
N VAL A 224 -5.11 -11.86 -20.25
CA VAL A 224 -6.04 -12.99 -20.42
C VAL A 224 -5.93 -13.56 -21.86
N LEU A 225 -6.00 -12.71 -22.87
CA LEU A 225 -5.95 -13.13 -24.28
C LEU A 225 -4.63 -13.84 -24.66
N THR A 226 -3.52 -13.43 -24.05
CA THR A 226 -2.20 -14.06 -24.26
C THR A 226 -2.01 -15.32 -23.40
N GLY A 227 -2.97 -15.68 -22.57
CA GLY A 227 -2.93 -16.86 -21.72
C GLY A 227 -1.92 -16.76 -20.56
N CYS A 228 -1.54 -15.53 -20.14
CA CYS A 228 -0.75 -15.33 -18.92
C CYS A 228 -1.53 -15.79 -17.68
N LEU A 229 -2.87 -15.66 -17.71
CA LEU A 229 -3.81 -16.21 -16.75
C LEU A 229 -5.15 -16.52 -17.44
N THR A 230 -5.91 -17.43 -16.85
CA THR A 230 -7.25 -17.77 -17.34
C THR A 230 -8.29 -16.74 -16.86
N GLU A 231 -9.45 -16.67 -17.52
CA GLU A 231 -10.56 -15.82 -17.08
C GLU A 231 -10.93 -16.06 -15.60
N LYS A 232 -11.00 -17.34 -15.19
CA LYS A 232 -11.32 -17.71 -13.80
C LYS A 232 -10.27 -17.18 -12.82
N GLN A 233 -8.99 -17.27 -13.19
CA GLN A 233 -7.89 -16.71 -12.38
C GLN A 233 -7.98 -15.19 -12.32
N ALA A 234 -8.30 -14.51 -13.45
CA ALA A 234 -8.49 -13.08 -13.49
C ALA A 234 -9.62 -12.63 -12.52
N TYR A 235 -10.77 -13.27 -12.58
CA TYR A 235 -11.89 -12.99 -11.68
C TYR A 235 -11.55 -13.23 -10.21
N ASN A 236 -10.88 -14.32 -9.89
CA ASN A 236 -10.50 -14.67 -8.53
C ASN A 236 -9.39 -13.76 -7.96
N SER A 237 -8.64 -13.08 -8.82
CA SER A 237 -7.58 -12.16 -8.40
C SER A 237 -8.09 -10.78 -8.02
N ILE A 238 -9.32 -10.45 -8.39
CA ILE A 238 -9.93 -9.17 -8.04
C ILE A 238 -10.34 -9.22 -6.57
N ASP A 239 -9.81 -8.29 -5.78
CA ASP A 239 -10.28 -8.08 -4.40
C ASP A 239 -11.61 -7.32 -4.43
N TRP A 240 -12.69 -8.07 -4.50
CA TRP A 240 -14.05 -7.53 -4.55
C TRP A 240 -14.41 -6.73 -3.30
N VAL A 241 -13.85 -7.06 -2.14
CA VAL A 241 -14.08 -6.31 -0.90
C VAL A 241 -13.55 -4.89 -1.07
N THR A 242 -12.34 -4.74 -1.58
CA THR A 242 -11.73 -3.44 -1.89
C THR A 242 -12.53 -2.69 -2.97
N ILE A 243 -12.96 -3.36 -4.04
CA ILE A 243 -13.76 -2.76 -5.12
C ILE A 243 -15.08 -2.19 -4.56
N PHE A 244 -15.85 -2.99 -3.83
CA PHE A 244 -17.13 -2.54 -3.26
C PHE A 244 -16.95 -1.47 -2.18
N LEU A 245 -15.87 -1.53 -1.40
CA LEU A 245 -15.57 -0.50 -0.42
C LEU A 245 -15.27 0.84 -1.09
N PHE A 246 -14.49 0.87 -2.17
CA PHE A 246 -14.21 2.10 -2.91
C PHE A 246 -15.48 2.66 -3.55
N ALA A 247 -16.25 1.81 -4.22
CA ALA A 247 -17.51 2.22 -4.83
C ALA A 247 -18.49 2.81 -3.81
N GLY A 248 -18.56 2.20 -2.61
CA GLY A 248 -19.42 2.66 -1.51
C GLY A 248 -18.93 3.93 -0.82
N MET A 249 -17.61 4.20 -0.85
CA MET A 249 -17.07 5.42 -0.21
C MET A 249 -17.42 6.71 -0.96
N ILE A 250 -17.64 6.66 -2.27
CA ILE A 250 -18.02 7.84 -3.06
C ILE A 250 -19.35 8.45 -2.57
N PRO A 251 -20.45 7.69 -2.47
CA PRO A 251 -21.68 8.25 -1.91
C PRO A 251 -21.58 8.63 -0.44
N VAL A 252 -20.73 7.97 0.37
CA VAL A 252 -20.49 8.37 1.75
C VAL A 252 -19.77 9.72 1.82
N ALA A 253 -18.75 9.94 1.01
CA ALA A 253 -18.06 11.24 0.94
C ALA A 253 -19.01 12.36 0.48
N THR A 254 -19.86 12.08 -0.50
CA THR A 254 -20.92 13.01 -0.95
C THR A 254 -21.87 13.32 0.21
N ALA A 255 -22.34 12.31 0.94
CA ALA A 255 -23.24 12.48 2.07
C ALA A 255 -22.59 13.32 3.21
N MET A 256 -21.31 13.11 3.50
CA MET A 256 -20.58 13.90 4.48
C MET A 256 -20.51 15.39 4.10
N ASN A 257 -20.29 15.68 2.82
CA ASN A 257 -20.25 17.05 2.33
C ASN A 257 -21.64 17.71 2.35
N THR A 258 -22.67 17.01 1.84
CA THR A 258 -24.05 17.56 1.76
C THR A 258 -24.71 17.72 3.11
N SER A 259 -24.43 16.85 4.09
CA SER A 259 -24.93 16.93 5.46
C SER A 259 -24.21 17.98 6.33
N GLY A 260 -23.03 18.43 5.91
CA GLY A 260 -22.15 19.23 6.75
C GLY A 260 -21.47 18.46 7.91
N ALA A 261 -21.61 17.12 7.94
CA ALA A 261 -21.02 16.30 9.00
C ALA A 261 -19.49 16.43 9.03
N GLY A 262 -18.85 16.51 7.86
CA GLY A 262 -17.40 16.76 7.77
C GLY A 262 -16.98 18.06 8.45
N LYS A 263 -17.76 19.14 8.26
CA LYS A 263 -17.52 20.44 8.89
C LYS A 263 -17.67 20.36 10.41
N LEU A 264 -18.71 19.70 10.91
CA LEU A 264 -18.93 19.52 12.35
C LEU A 264 -17.78 18.76 13.03
N ILE A 265 -17.30 17.69 12.38
CA ILE A 265 -16.15 16.90 12.88
C ILE A 265 -14.89 17.78 12.90
N ALA A 266 -14.67 18.56 11.84
CA ALA A 266 -13.53 19.46 11.74
C ALA A 266 -13.56 20.55 12.82
N GLU A 267 -14.71 21.21 13.02
CA GLU A 267 -14.89 22.24 14.06
C GLU A 267 -14.66 21.67 15.46
N ALA A 268 -15.21 20.48 15.74
CA ALA A 268 -15.00 19.81 17.02
C ALA A 268 -13.51 19.49 17.24
N THR A 269 -12.82 18.98 16.21
CA THR A 269 -11.39 18.66 16.27
C THR A 269 -10.55 19.91 16.51
N VAL A 270 -10.78 20.99 15.78
CA VAL A 270 -10.06 22.27 15.95
C VAL A 270 -10.29 22.82 17.34
N LYS A 271 -11.53 22.78 17.84
CA LYS A 271 -11.86 23.22 19.20
C LYS A 271 -11.14 22.40 20.27
N MET A 272 -11.06 21.07 20.10
CA MET A 272 -10.32 20.20 21.02
C MET A 272 -8.81 20.48 20.99
N LEU A 273 -8.27 20.98 19.89
CA LEU A 273 -6.86 21.33 19.73
C LEU A 273 -6.52 22.78 20.12
N GLY A 274 -7.44 23.49 20.76
CA GLY A 274 -7.19 24.82 21.30
C GLY A 274 -7.73 25.99 20.47
N GLY A 275 -8.52 25.70 19.42
CA GLY A 275 -9.26 26.69 18.63
C GLY A 275 -8.54 27.25 17.39
N ASP A 276 -7.22 27.29 17.39
CA ASP A 276 -6.40 27.72 16.22
C ASP A 276 -5.13 26.85 16.10
N PRO A 277 -5.29 25.54 15.83
CA PRO A 277 -4.14 24.65 15.72
C PRO A 277 -3.37 24.92 14.41
N SER A 278 -2.04 24.85 14.50
CA SER A 278 -1.22 24.91 13.28
C SER A 278 -1.50 23.71 12.36
N PRO A 279 -1.38 23.84 11.03
CA PRO A 279 -1.52 22.71 10.10
C PRO A 279 -0.59 21.54 10.42
N TYR A 280 0.61 21.80 10.94
CA TYR A 280 1.54 20.77 11.39
C TYR A 280 0.97 19.95 12.54
N MET A 281 0.35 20.61 13.52
CA MET A 281 -0.26 19.94 14.66
C MET A 281 -1.43 19.05 14.25
N VAL A 282 -2.32 19.56 13.40
CA VAL A 282 -3.44 18.79 12.84
C VAL A 282 -2.95 17.59 12.06
N THR A 283 -1.94 17.78 11.21
CA THR A 283 -1.35 16.71 10.41
C THR A 283 -0.71 15.62 11.31
N ALA A 284 0.01 16.02 12.36
CA ALA A 284 0.61 15.09 13.31
C ALA A 284 -0.45 14.30 14.11
N VAL A 285 -1.53 14.96 14.53
CA VAL A 285 -2.65 14.31 15.24
C VAL A 285 -3.37 13.31 14.33
N LEU A 286 -3.67 13.70 13.08
CA LEU A 286 -4.28 12.79 12.11
C LEU A 286 -3.36 11.63 11.74
N PHE A 287 -2.05 11.88 11.64
CA PHE A 287 -1.08 10.83 11.46
C PHE A 287 -1.11 9.83 12.62
N GLY A 288 -1.04 10.31 13.86
CA GLY A 288 -1.11 9.46 15.05
C GLY A 288 -2.42 8.66 15.12
N LEU A 289 -3.55 9.30 14.84
CA LEU A 289 -4.86 8.65 14.81
C LEU A 289 -4.92 7.56 13.72
N ALA A 290 -4.44 7.86 12.52
CA ALA A 290 -4.39 6.92 11.41
C ALA A 290 -3.51 5.70 11.74
N VAL A 291 -2.34 5.93 12.36
CA VAL A 291 -1.46 4.86 12.84
C VAL A 291 -2.16 3.97 13.86
N VAL A 292 -2.84 4.55 14.83
CA VAL A 292 -3.56 3.75 15.85
C VAL A 292 -4.67 2.93 15.22
N LEU A 293 -5.50 3.54 14.38
CA LEU A 293 -6.60 2.85 13.70
C LEU A 293 -6.12 1.70 12.83
N THR A 294 -5.07 1.91 12.05
CA THR A 294 -4.58 0.89 11.11
C THR A 294 -3.96 -0.33 11.80
N GLN A 295 -3.64 -0.29 13.10
CA GLN A 295 -3.20 -1.47 13.84
C GLN A 295 -4.35 -2.47 14.08
N PHE A 296 -5.61 -2.00 14.09
CA PHE A 296 -6.79 -2.79 14.46
C PHE A 296 -7.78 -2.97 13.32
N MET A 297 -7.69 -2.14 12.29
CA MET A 297 -8.55 -2.20 11.10
C MET A 297 -7.70 -2.15 9.82
N SER A 298 -8.30 -2.51 8.67
CA SER A 298 -7.55 -2.50 7.42
C SER A 298 -7.07 -1.09 7.04
N ASN A 299 -5.93 -1.01 6.36
CA ASN A 299 -5.39 0.25 5.81
C ASN A 299 -6.45 0.99 4.97
N THR A 300 -7.25 0.22 4.21
CA THR A 300 -8.34 0.75 3.37
C THR A 300 -9.40 1.44 4.22
N ALA A 301 -9.87 0.79 5.28
CA ALA A 301 -10.90 1.35 6.16
C ALA A 301 -10.39 2.60 6.88
N SER A 302 -9.14 2.61 7.35
CA SER A 302 -8.53 3.78 8.00
C SER A 302 -8.46 4.98 7.05
N LYS A 303 -7.99 4.79 5.81
CA LYS A 303 -7.92 5.85 4.80
C LYS A 303 -9.31 6.34 4.40
N ALA A 304 -10.25 5.41 4.19
CA ALA A 304 -11.63 5.73 3.85
C ALA A 304 -12.31 6.63 4.90
N LEU A 305 -12.07 6.32 6.17
CA LEU A 305 -12.61 7.09 7.28
C LEU A 305 -11.97 8.48 7.41
N LEU A 306 -10.64 8.57 7.29
CA LEU A 306 -9.91 9.77 7.64
C LEU A 306 -9.73 10.76 6.48
N CYS A 307 -9.73 10.32 5.21
CA CYS A 307 -9.55 11.24 4.08
C CYS A 307 -10.62 12.35 4.01
N PRO A 308 -11.92 12.06 4.13
CA PRO A 308 -12.94 13.12 4.16
C PRO A 308 -12.78 14.08 5.35
N VAL A 309 -12.37 13.57 6.50
CA VAL A 309 -12.10 14.39 7.71
C VAL A 309 -10.90 15.31 7.49
N GLY A 310 -9.83 14.77 6.89
CA GLY A 310 -8.64 15.53 6.53
C GLY A 310 -8.94 16.69 5.56
N ILE A 311 -9.79 16.46 4.56
CA ILE A 311 -10.24 17.50 3.62
C ILE A 311 -11.02 18.60 4.35
N ALA A 312 -11.98 18.21 5.20
CA ALA A 312 -12.78 19.18 5.95
C ALA A 312 -11.94 20.03 6.91
N LEU A 313 -10.96 19.42 7.60
CA LEU A 313 -10.01 20.13 8.45
C LEU A 313 -9.11 21.09 7.66
N SER A 314 -8.60 20.66 6.53
CA SER A 314 -7.78 21.51 5.65
C SER A 314 -8.55 22.73 5.17
N ALA A 315 -9.81 22.54 4.76
CA ALA A 315 -10.68 23.64 4.32
C ALA A 315 -10.93 24.64 5.45
N GLN A 316 -11.13 24.18 6.69
CA GLN A 316 -11.34 25.06 7.85
C GLN A 316 -10.10 25.89 8.19
N MET A 317 -8.90 25.33 8.00
CA MET A 317 -7.64 26.04 8.21
C MET A 317 -7.21 26.90 7.02
N GLY A 318 -7.93 26.89 5.91
CA GLY A 318 -7.51 27.52 4.65
C GLY A 318 -6.23 26.90 4.06
N ALA A 319 -5.92 25.65 4.44
CA ALA A 319 -4.72 24.95 4.02
C ALA A 319 -5.00 23.98 2.87
N SER A 320 -3.96 23.67 2.08
CA SER A 320 -4.04 22.65 1.02
C SER A 320 -4.32 21.27 1.63
N PRO A 321 -5.33 20.53 1.12
CA PRO A 321 -5.61 19.19 1.63
C PRO A 321 -4.54 18.16 1.27
N LYS A 322 -3.68 18.41 0.27
CA LYS A 322 -2.69 17.43 -0.21
C LYS A 322 -1.72 16.98 0.88
N ALA A 323 -1.19 17.92 1.68
CA ALA A 323 -0.27 17.59 2.77
C ALA A 323 -0.94 16.72 3.84
N VAL A 324 -2.15 17.10 4.27
CA VAL A 324 -2.91 16.37 5.29
C VAL A 324 -3.30 14.98 4.80
N LEU A 325 -3.78 14.89 3.56
CA LEU A 325 -4.14 13.62 2.94
C LEU A 325 -2.93 12.71 2.80
N MET A 326 -1.78 13.23 2.34
CA MET A 326 -0.56 12.42 2.21
C MET A 326 -0.13 11.86 3.58
N ALA A 327 -0.22 12.66 4.64
CA ALA A 327 0.07 12.17 5.99
C ALA A 327 -0.87 11.04 6.43
N ILE A 328 -2.16 11.15 6.17
CA ILE A 328 -3.15 10.09 6.45
C ILE A 328 -2.83 8.83 5.64
N LEU A 329 -2.49 8.98 4.36
CA LEU A 329 -2.19 7.87 3.45
C LEU A 329 -0.97 7.07 3.91
N ILE A 330 0.10 7.76 4.28
CA ILE A 330 1.32 7.13 4.79
C ILE A 330 1.06 6.49 6.16
N ALA A 331 0.47 7.22 7.09
CA ALA A 331 0.18 6.75 8.44
C ALA A 331 -0.69 5.48 8.44
N SER A 332 -1.75 5.47 7.62
CA SER A 332 -2.62 4.30 7.47
C SER A 332 -1.93 3.11 6.79
N SER A 333 -0.79 3.31 6.15
CA SER A 333 0.05 2.23 5.61
C SER A 333 1.06 1.70 6.63
N CYS A 334 1.24 2.38 7.78
CA CYS A 334 2.18 2.03 8.83
C CYS A 334 1.61 1.01 9.83
N ALA A 335 0.97 -0.05 9.36
CA ALA A 335 0.42 -1.12 10.20
C ALA A 335 1.52 -2.11 10.66
N PHE A 336 2.67 -1.60 11.11
CA PHE A 336 3.84 -2.43 11.42
C PHE A 336 3.85 -2.98 12.86
N ALA A 337 3.15 -2.33 13.79
CA ALA A 337 3.16 -2.73 15.20
C ALA A 337 2.14 -3.83 15.55
N SER A 338 1.43 -4.37 14.56
CA SER A 338 0.43 -5.42 14.73
C SER A 338 0.55 -6.51 13.66
N PRO A 339 0.38 -7.79 14.01
CA PRO A 339 0.32 -8.86 13.02
C PRO A 339 -0.97 -8.87 12.19
N VAL A 340 -2.04 -8.24 12.68
CA VAL A 340 -3.37 -8.27 12.05
C VAL A 340 -3.72 -7.00 11.28
N GLY A 341 -2.95 -5.93 11.41
CA GLY A 341 -3.22 -4.64 10.76
C GLY A 341 -3.10 -4.69 9.22
N THR A 342 -2.31 -5.62 8.69
CA THR A 342 -2.10 -5.77 7.24
C THR A 342 -1.81 -7.24 6.88
N PRO A 343 -2.33 -7.75 5.74
CA PRO A 343 -2.11 -9.14 5.33
C PRO A 343 -0.65 -9.59 5.23
N PRO A 344 0.32 -8.78 4.73
CA PRO A 344 1.73 -9.14 4.76
C PRO A 344 2.23 -9.60 6.11
N ASN A 345 1.87 -8.89 7.18
CA ASN A 345 2.28 -9.24 8.54
C ASN A 345 1.67 -10.57 9.00
N THR A 346 0.39 -10.78 8.66
CA THR A 346 -0.30 -12.05 8.98
C THR A 346 0.32 -13.23 8.27
N LEU A 347 0.72 -13.07 6.99
CA LEU A 347 1.34 -14.14 6.19
C LEU A 347 2.66 -14.61 6.78
N VAL A 348 3.48 -13.72 7.31
CA VAL A 348 4.79 -14.07 7.88
C VAL A 348 4.71 -14.49 9.35
N LEU A 349 3.56 -14.30 10.02
CA LEU A 349 3.37 -14.59 11.44
C LEU A 349 3.69 -16.05 11.79
N GLY A 350 3.06 -16.99 11.07
CA GLY A 350 3.25 -18.43 11.26
C GLY A 350 4.64 -18.89 10.82
N PRO A 351 5.02 -18.70 9.54
CA PRO A 351 6.33 -19.12 9.04
C PRO A 351 7.52 -18.52 9.79
N GLY A 352 7.40 -17.27 10.27
CA GLY A 352 8.43 -16.62 11.09
C GLY A 352 8.37 -16.97 12.57
N GLY A 353 7.33 -17.69 13.03
CA GLY A 353 7.13 -18.04 14.45
C GLY A 353 6.97 -16.85 15.38
N TYR A 354 6.51 -15.71 14.85
CA TYR A 354 6.39 -14.45 15.60
C TYR A 354 5.23 -14.46 16.59
N LYS A 355 5.40 -13.65 17.63
CA LYS A 355 4.35 -13.30 18.59
C LYS A 355 3.92 -11.85 18.38
N PHE A 356 2.75 -11.47 18.86
CA PHE A 356 2.26 -10.09 18.82
C PHE A 356 3.31 -9.07 19.33
N MET A 357 4.01 -9.42 20.40
CA MET A 357 5.00 -8.55 21.04
C MET A 357 6.22 -8.26 20.13
N ASP A 358 6.55 -9.15 19.19
CA ASP A 358 7.67 -8.96 18.28
C ASP A 358 7.35 -7.87 17.26
N TYR A 359 6.10 -7.85 16.77
CA TYR A 359 5.60 -6.75 15.93
C TYR A 359 5.56 -5.43 16.70
N LEU A 360 5.09 -5.45 17.94
CA LEU A 360 5.03 -4.24 18.76
C LEU A 360 6.42 -3.65 18.96
N LYS A 361 7.43 -4.47 19.27
CA LYS A 361 8.81 -4.01 19.50
C LYS A 361 9.45 -3.47 18.22
N ALA A 362 9.50 -4.26 17.15
CA ALA A 362 10.15 -3.88 15.92
C ALA A 362 9.35 -2.84 15.12
N GLY A 363 8.02 -3.00 15.08
CA GLY A 363 7.14 -2.16 14.27
C GLY A 363 6.93 -0.76 14.84
N THR A 364 6.87 -0.59 16.18
CA THR A 364 6.67 0.74 16.79
C THR A 364 7.84 1.67 16.46
N GLY A 365 9.08 1.17 16.50
CA GLY A 365 10.23 1.96 16.10
C GLY A 365 10.19 2.36 14.61
N LEU A 366 9.75 1.44 13.75
CA LEU A 366 9.58 1.75 12.32
C LEU A 366 8.48 2.79 12.09
N VAL A 367 7.36 2.72 12.81
CA VAL A 367 6.30 3.74 12.78
C VAL A 367 6.85 5.11 13.19
N ALA A 368 7.67 5.18 14.23
CA ALA A 368 8.29 6.42 14.65
C ALA A 368 9.22 7.00 13.57
N VAL A 369 9.99 6.17 12.89
CA VAL A 369 10.82 6.57 11.74
C VAL A 369 9.94 7.13 10.61
N CYS A 370 8.85 6.44 10.26
CA CYS A 370 7.90 6.91 9.24
C CYS A 370 7.28 8.28 9.62
N LEU A 371 6.91 8.48 10.88
CA LEU A 371 6.40 9.75 11.38
C LEU A 371 7.43 10.87 11.22
N ILE A 372 8.67 10.65 11.65
CA ILE A 372 9.74 11.65 11.57
C ILE A 372 9.99 12.07 10.12
N VAL A 373 10.14 11.08 9.21
CA VAL A 373 10.33 11.36 7.78
C VAL A 373 9.14 12.11 7.20
N SER A 374 7.91 11.73 7.59
CA SER A 374 6.68 12.37 7.09
C SER A 374 6.57 13.82 7.53
N ILE A 375 6.87 14.14 8.80
CA ILE A 375 6.84 15.51 9.32
C ILE A 375 7.85 16.41 8.59
N ILE A 376 8.99 15.86 8.16
CA ILE A 376 10.03 16.61 7.45
C ILE A 376 9.68 16.76 5.96
N VAL A 377 9.36 15.65 5.29
CA VAL A 377 9.24 15.63 3.81
C VAL A 377 7.90 16.18 3.32
N ILE A 378 6.78 15.86 3.99
CA ILE A 378 5.45 16.25 3.51
C ILE A 378 5.31 17.76 3.34
N PRO A 379 5.67 18.62 4.31
CA PRO A 379 5.52 20.06 4.16
C PRO A 379 6.45 20.68 3.10
N ILE A 380 7.57 20.01 2.80
CA ILE A 380 8.53 20.46 1.76
C ILE A 380 7.94 20.20 0.37
N VAL A 381 7.36 19.02 0.17
CA VAL A 381 6.82 18.60 -1.14
C VAL A 381 5.42 19.17 -1.37
N TRP A 382 4.59 19.19 -0.33
CA TRP A 382 3.22 19.71 -0.36
C TRP A 382 3.05 20.81 0.69
N PRO A 383 3.39 22.07 0.35
CA PRO A 383 3.19 23.19 1.28
C PRO A 383 1.74 23.32 1.71
N PHE A 384 1.51 23.56 3.01
CA PHE A 384 0.15 23.78 3.54
C PHE A 384 -0.53 25.03 2.93
N PHE A 385 0.27 26.06 2.64
CA PHE A 385 -0.18 27.28 2.02
C PHE A 385 0.65 27.48 0.74
N PRO A 386 0.23 26.89 -0.40
CA PRO A 386 0.92 27.10 -1.65
C PRO A 386 0.82 28.59 -2.03
N VAL A 387 1.95 29.18 -2.35
CA VAL A 387 1.97 30.53 -2.91
C VAL A 387 1.21 30.45 -4.25
N SER A 388 0.12 31.18 -4.37
CA SER A 388 -0.60 31.30 -5.64
C SER A 388 0.38 31.78 -6.72
N ALA A 389 0.64 30.91 -7.71
CA ALA A 389 1.46 31.25 -8.87
C ALA A 389 0.73 32.26 -9.77
#